data_1ef9f92f9d32cf824beec8a59e439380
#
_entry.id   1ef9f92f9d32cf824beec8a59e439380
#
_cell.length_a   1.000
_cell.length_b   1.000
_cell.length_c   1.000
_cell.angle_alpha   90.00
_cell.angle_beta   90.00
_cell.angle_gamma   90.00
#
_symmetry.space_group_name_H-M   'P 1'
#
loop_
_entity.id
_entity.type
_entity.pdbx_description
1 polymer ?
#
loop_
_entity_poly.entity_id
_entity_poly.type
_entity_poly.pdbx_seq_one_letter_code
_entity_poly.pdbx_strand_id
1 'polypeptide(L)'
;MLLLGIDLGSSSVKASVIEGESGKCLASAFYPKEEMKIISLRPGWAEQEPETWWKNLKAAIGECNTQLGSKKKEIGAIGISYQMHGLVVVDRNWKVLRPSIIWCDSRAVEYGEKAFNALGKDYCLFHLLNSPGNFTAAKLAWVRENEPELFKKIHKVMLPGDYTALRMTGEALTTYSGLSEGIFWDFQNNRVSRELMDFFGFDYDILTDPVNSFSAQGDLLKLVASELGLPIGIPVSYRAGDQPNNALSLNVLEPGEVAATAGTSGVIYGVTDKKKHEPLSRVNTFLHVNHTESAPRAGVLLCINGTGILNSWLRRNTGGALSYNDMNDLAEKVAPGSDGLSIMPFGNGAERMLGNRDVGARISGLNFNTHTNAHLFRAAQEGIVFSIRYGLDIMKGTGIVPSVIRAGASNMFQSRIFREALSCITGTEIDLYNTDGSIGAARGAGIGSGYYKSSKEAFQGLKTVGITEPDKTKTDAYDSAYSRWEQILNSI
;
A
#
# COMPACT_ATOMS: atom_id res chain seq x y z
N MET A 1 4.92 -21.08 -18.92
CA MET A 1 5.93 -20.36 -18.14
C MET A 1 5.40 -20.07 -16.75
N LEU A 2 6.24 -20.24 -15.73
CA LEU A 2 5.90 -19.85 -14.37
C LEU A 2 6.45 -18.44 -14.05
N LEU A 3 5.76 -17.70 -13.21
CA LEU A 3 6.11 -16.34 -12.82
C LEU A 3 6.28 -16.29 -11.29
N LEU A 4 7.43 -15.81 -10.82
CA LEU A 4 7.72 -15.64 -9.41
C LEU A 4 7.43 -14.20 -8.99
N GLY A 5 6.59 -14.03 -7.97
CA GLY A 5 6.37 -12.75 -7.33
C GLY A 5 6.85 -12.76 -5.88
N ILE A 6 7.47 -11.68 -5.49
CA ILE A 6 7.99 -11.42 -4.15
C ILE A 6 7.25 -10.24 -3.58
N ASP A 7 6.82 -10.34 -2.32
CA ASP A 7 6.24 -9.23 -1.57
C ASP A 7 7.08 -9.02 -0.29
N LEU A 8 7.90 -7.98 -0.33
CA LEU A 8 8.84 -7.60 0.73
C LEU A 8 8.15 -6.67 1.74
N GLY A 9 7.41 -7.23 2.67
CA GLY A 9 6.78 -6.47 3.74
C GLY A 9 7.71 -6.22 4.94
N SER A 10 7.27 -5.40 5.88
CA SER A 10 7.99 -5.15 7.15
C SER A 10 7.80 -6.27 8.18
N SER A 11 6.70 -7.01 8.12
CA SER A 11 6.44 -8.15 9.02
C SER A 11 7.00 -9.46 8.49
N SER A 12 6.96 -9.67 7.17
CA SER A 12 7.45 -10.89 6.51
C SER A 12 7.75 -10.65 5.04
N VAL A 13 8.49 -11.55 4.44
CA VAL A 13 8.69 -11.64 2.98
C VAL A 13 7.89 -12.81 2.47
N LYS A 14 7.00 -12.58 1.53
CA LYS A 14 6.19 -13.59 0.86
C LYS A 14 6.68 -13.83 -0.56
N ALA A 15 6.73 -15.09 -0.98
CA ALA A 15 6.97 -15.49 -2.36
C ALA A 15 5.79 -16.33 -2.85
N SER A 16 5.36 -16.10 -4.10
CA SER A 16 4.36 -16.93 -4.75
C SER A 16 4.77 -17.20 -6.19
N VAL A 17 4.48 -18.40 -6.67
CA VAL A 17 4.72 -18.78 -8.06
C VAL A 17 3.38 -19.08 -8.71
N ILE A 18 3.08 -18.39 -9.78
CA ILE A 18 1.84 -18.59 -10.55
C ILE A 18 2.15 -19.22 -11.92
N GLU A 19 1.21 -19.99 -12.42
CA GLU A 19 1.18 -20.41 -13.81
C GLU A 19 0.72 -19.25 -14.67
N GLY A 20 1.54 -18.82 -15.63
CA GLY A 20 1.26 -17.61 -16.41
C GLY A 20 -0.06 -17.67 -17.20
N GLU A 21 -0.38 -18.81 -17.79
CA GLU A 21 -1.57 -18.98 -18.63
C GLU A 21 -2.88 -18.92 -17.81
N SER A 22 -2.95 -19.65 -16.71
CA SER A 22 -4.17 -19.77 -15.88
C SER A 22 -4.26 -18.74 -14.75
N GLY A 23 -3.13 -18.09 -14.40
CA GLY A 23 -3.02 -17.24 -13.21
C GLY A 23 -3.09 -18.02 -11.89
N LYS A 24 -3.12 -19.38 -11.92
CA LYS A 24 -3.23 -20.22 -10.74
C LYS A 24 -1.94 -20.15 -9.91
N CYS A 25 -2.06 -19.90 -8.62
CA CYS A 25 -0.95 -20.03 -7.68
C CYS A 25 -0.61 -21.52 -7.47
N LEU A 26 0.62 -21.90 -7.80
CA LEU A 26 1.13 -23.26 -7.69
C LEU A 26 1.96 -23.47 -6.42
N ALA A 27 2.61 -22.43 -5.92
CA ALA A 27 3.39 -22.45 -4.70
C ALA A 27 3.32 -21.10 -4.02
N SER A 28 3.29 -21.09 -2.69
CA SER A 28 3.33 -19.86 -1.91
C SER A 28 3.95 -20.14 -0.53
N ALA A 29 4.82 -19.23 -0.09
CA ALA A 29 5.42 -19.30 1.22
C ALA A 29 5.76 -17.89 1.74
N PHE A 30 5.86 -17.74 3.06
CA PHE A 30 6.30 -16.51 3.69
C PHE A 30 7.24 -16.79 4.86
N TYR A 31 8.15 -15.88 5.11
CA TYR A 31 9.11 -15.95 6.20
C TYR A 31 9.42 -14.55 6.76
N PRO A 32 9.71 -14.46 8.09
CA PRO A 32 9.62 -15.54 9.06
C PRO A 32 8.16 -15.92 9.33
N LYS A 33 7.92 -17.03 10.06
CA LYS A 33 6.56 -17.43 10.47
C LYS A 33 6.03 -16.55 11.62
N GLU A 34 6.93 -15.89 12.32
CA GLU A 34 6.63 -14.79 13.25
C GLU A 34 7.02 -13.45 12.61
N GLU A 35 6.56 -12.33 13.17
CA GLU A 35 6.88 -11.02 12.60
C GLU A 35 8.38 -10.70 12.69
N MET A 36 8.92 -10.11 11.61
CA MET A 36 10.29 -9.59 11.61
C MET A 36 10.47 -8.51 12.66
N LYS A 37 11.59 -8.59 13.37
CA LYS A 37 11.94 -7.59 14.37
C LYS A 37 12.14 -6.21 13.73
N ILE A 38 11.51 -5.20 14.34
CA ILE A 38 11.79 -3.78 14.11
C ILE A 38 12.77 -3.31 15.18
N ILE A 39 13.84 -2.64 14.77
CA ILE A 39 14.80 -1.99 15.66
C ILE A 39 14.25 -0.61 15.98
N SER A 40 13.91 -0.39 17.26
CA SER A 40 13.38 0.88 17.76
C SER A 40 14.23 1.36 18.93
N LEU A 41 15.26 2.15 18.66
CA LEU A 41 16.19 2.66 19.66
C LEU A 41 15.62 3.86 20.43
N ARG A 42 14.64 4.55 19.87
CA ARG A 42 13.93 5.70 20.46
C ARG A 42 12.45 5.66 20.06
N PRO A 43 11.56 6.28 20.83
CA PRO A 43 10.16 6.44 20.43
C PRO A 43 10.06 7.05 19.03
N GLY A 44 9.22 6.47 18.17
CA GLY A 44 9.02 6.92 16.79
C GLY A 44 10.10 6.47 15.79
N TRP A 45 11.16 5.77 16.25
CA TRP A 45 12.16 5.21 15.36
C TRP A 45 11.80 3.78 14.96
N ALA A 46 12.01 3.46 13.69
CA ALA A 46 11.76 2.12 13.17
C ALA A 46 12.76 1.78 12.05
N GLU A 47 13.58 0.77 12.28
CA GLU A 47 14.61 0.33 11.35
C GLU A 47 14.59 -1.19 11.17
N GLN A 48 15.07 -1.64 10.03
CA GLN A 48 15.30 -3.07 9.74
C GLN A 48 16.61 -3.29 9.01
N GLU A 49 17.27 -4.42 9.31
CA GLU A 49 18.45 -4.85 8.58
C GLU A 49 18.06 -5.42 7.20
N PRO A 50 18.55 -4.87 6.07
CA PRO A 50 18.26 -5.40 4.74
C PRO A 50 18.71 -6.86 4.54
N GLU A 51 19.72 -7.31 5.29
CA GLU A 51 20.14 -8.72 5.27
C GLU A 51 19.07 -9.65 5.85
N THR A 52 18.25 -9.18 6.78
CA THR A 52 17.10 -9.95 7.30
C THR A 52 16.06 -10.19 6.21
N TRP A 53 15.81 -9.19 5.36
CA TRP A 53 14.91 -9.34 4.22
C TRP A 53 15.42 -10.40 3.26
N TRP A 54 16.73 -10.34 2.90
CA TRP A 54 17.36 -11.31 2.00
C TRP A 54 17.28 -12.74 2.55
N LYS A 55 17.58 -12.92 3.84
CA LYS A 55 17.50 -14.22 4.50
C LYS A 55 16.08 -14.83 4.40
N ASN A 56 15.06 -14.02 4.68
CA ASN A 56 13.65 -14.45 4.64
C ASN A 56 13.17 -14.68 3.19
N LEU A 57 13.63 -13.86 2.23
CA LEU A 57 13.38 -14.05 0.81
C LEU A 57 13.94 -15.41 0.34
N LYS A 58 15.16 -15.75 0.70
CA LYS A 58 15.74 -17.07 0.38
C LYS A 58 14.92 -18.21 0.95
N ALA A 59 14.49 -18.09 2.19
CA ALA A 59 13.67 -19.10 2.85
C ALA A 59 12.31 -19.27 2.14
N ALA A 60 11.65 -18.17 1.78
CA ALA A 60 10.36 -18.19 1.09
C ALA A 60 10.48 -18.82 -0.31
N ILE A 61 11.48 -18.42 -1.10
CA ILE A 61 11.74 -19.02 -2.42
C ILE A 61 12.13 -20.49 -2.29
N GLY A 62 12.95 -20.87 -1.31
CA GLY A 62 13.34 -22.26 -1.05
C GLY A 62 12.15 -23.16 -0.75
N GLU A 63 11.18 -22.69 0.05
CA GLU A 63 9.93 -23.41 0.32
C GLU A 63 9.07 -23.52 -0.94
N CYS A 64 8.92 -22.45 -1.73
CA CYS A 64 8.23 -22.51 -3.02
C CYS A 64 8.89 -23.53 -3.98
N ASN A 65 10.21 -23.54 -4.06
CA ASN A 65 10.95 -24.51 -4.87
C ASN A 65 10.70 -25.96 -4.45
N THR A 66 10.55 -26.22 -3.15
CA THR A 66 10.20 -27.52 -2.61
C THR A 66 8.79 -27.96 -3.03
N GLN A 67 7.81 -27.03 -2.97
CA GLN A 67 6.44 -27.26 -3.41
C GLN A 67 6.35 -27.53 -4.93
N LEU A 68 7.17 -26.86 -5.73
CA LEU A 68 7.17 -26.98 -7.20
C LEU A 68 7.93 -28.20 -7.71
N GLY A 69 8.93 -28.71 -6.97
CA GLY A 69 9.80 -29.80 -7.42
C GLY A 69 10.55 -29.43 -8.70
N SER A 70 10.44 -30.24 -9.75
CA SER A 70 11.09 -30.01 -11.04
C SER A 70 10.57 -28.81 -11.81
N LYS A 71 9.30 -28.42 -11.59
CA LYS A 71 8.65 -27.29 -12.27
C LYS A 71 9.33 -25.93 -11.97
N LYS A 72 10.10 -25.81 -10.90
CA LYS A 72 10.87 -24.57 -10.63
C LYS A 72 11.75 -24.13 -11.78
N LYS A 73 12.17 -25.05 -12.66
CA LYS A 73 12.96 -24.76 -13.86
C LYS A 73 12.17 -24.00 -14.94
N GLU A 74 10.83 -23.93 -14.81
CA GLU A 74 9.95 -23.23 -15.73
C GLU A 74 9.70 -21.76 -15.34
N ILE A 75 10.28 -21.32 -14.19
CA ILE A 75 10.20 -19.91 -13.77
C ILE A 75 10.98 -19.08 -14.77
N GLY A 76 10.31 -18.12 -15.41
CA GLY A 76 10.87 -17.34 -16.50
C GLY A 76 10.91 -15.82 -16.24
N ALA A 77 10.33 -15.33 -15.13
CA ALA A 77 10.44 -13.92 -14.75
C ALA A 77 10.17 -13.72 -13.25
N ILE A 78 10.72 -12.63 -12.69
CA ILE A 78 10.60 -12.24 -11.28
C ILE A 78 10.00 -10.84 -11.19
N GLY A 79 9.03 -10.67 -10.27
CA GLY A 79 8.49 -9.37 -9.88
C GLY A 79 8.65 -9.13 -8.38
N ILE A 80 8.88 -7.87 -8.01
CA ILE A 80 9.14 -7.46 -6.62
C ILE A 80 8.15 -6.36 -6.23
N SER A 81 7.32 -6.66 -5.24
CA SER A 81 6.59 -5.70 -4.42
C SER A 81 7.39 -5.43 -3.15
N TYR A 82 7.33 -4.22 -2.60
CA TYR A 82 8.10 -3.89 -1.41
C TYR A 82 7.40 -2.85 -0.54
N GLN A 83 7.68 -2.87 0.79
CA GLN A 83 7.26 -1.85 1.73
C GLN A 83 7.73 -0.47 1.25
N MET A 84 6.80 0.49 1.14
CA MET A 84 7.05 1.82 0.57
C MET A 84 7.93 2.70 1.48
N HIS A 85 8.50 3.76 0.91
CA HIS A 85 9.14 4.89 1.61
C HIS A 85 10.36 4.54 2.47
N GLY A 86 10.88 3.31 2.38
CA GLY A 86 12.10 2.90 3.09
C GLY A 86 13.33 3.62 2.53
N LEU A 87 14.34 3.82 3.37
CA LEU A 87 15.64 4.37 2.97
C LEU A 87 16.72 3.31 3.16
N VAL A 88 17.29 2.81 2.07
CA VAL A 88 18.51 2.01 2.05
C VAL A 88 19.62 2.83 1.44
N VAL A 89 20.77 2.91 2.11
CA VAL A 89 21.96 3.64 1.64
C VAL A 89 23.15 2.69 1.51
N VAL A 90 23.83 2.76 0.37
CA VAL A 90 24.95 1.87 0.03
C VAL A 90 26.20 2.65 -0.34
N ASP A 91 27.37 2.05 -0.09
CA ASP A 91 28.67 2.57 -0.53
C ASP A 91 29.01 2.15 -1.99
N ARG A 92 30.19 2.55 -2.49
CA ARG A 92 30.68 2.21 -3.84
C ARG A 92 30.88 0.70 -4.09
N ASN A 93 30.91 -0.11 -3.02
CA ASN A 93 30.99 -1.57 -3.09
C ASN A 93 29.61 -2.22 -2.91
N TRP A 94 28.55 -1.46 -2.97
CA TRP A 94 27.15 -1.90 -2.75
C TRP A 94 26.88 -2.42 -1.34
N LYS A 95 27.76 -2.11 -0.38
CA LYS A 95 27.58 -2.49 1.02
C LYS A 95 26.60 -1.52 1.68
N VAL A 96 25.60 -2.05 2.36
CA VAL A 96 24.67 -1.28 3.19
C VAL A 96 25.45 -0.59 4.32
N LEU A 97 25.24 0.70 4.48
CA LEU A 97 25.95 1.54 5.44
C LEU A 97 25.30 1.59 6.82
N ARG A 98 23.99 1.30 6.87
CA ARG A 98 23.21 1.31 8.11
C ARG A 98 21.92 0.50 7.94
N PRO A 99 21.21 0.14 9.07
CA PRO A 99 19.86 -0.38 8.98
C PRO A 99 18.93 0.58 8.19
N SER A 100 18.03 0.01 7.39
CA SER A 100 17.06 0.79 6.64
C SER A 100 16.09 1.51 7.57
N ILE A 101 15.88 2.82 7.38
CA ILE A 101 14.80 3.55 8.02
C ILE A 101 13.51 3.19 7.27
N ILE A 102 12.57 2.47 7.91
CA ILE A 102 11.38 1.94 7.25
C ILE A 102 10.19 2.91 7.31
N TRP A 103 9.08 2.53 6.67
CA TRP A 103 7.91 3.39 6.44
C TRP A 103 7.28 3.97 7.71
N CYS A 104 7.22 3.22 8.81
CA CYS A 104 6.59 3.63 10.07
C CYS A 104 7.50 4.46 11.00
N ASP A 105 8.75 4.75 10.57
CA ASP A 105 9.66 5.65 11.30
C ASP A 105 9.20 7.10 11.16
N SER A 106 9.21 7.86 12.24
CA SER A 106 8.75 9.27 12.26
C SER A 106 9.85 10.31 12.47
N ARG A 107 11.14 9.89 12.55
CA ARG A 107 12.27 10.80 12.86
C ARG A 107 12.47 11.91 11.83
N ALA A 108 12.01 11.69 10.59
CA ALA A 108 12.22 12.62 9.49
C ALA A 108 11.05 13.59 9.26
N VAL A 109 9.98 13.53 10.04
CA VAL A 109 8.80 14.40 9.89
C VAL A 109 9.20 15.88 9.88
N GLU A 110 10.04 16.32 10.82
CA GLU A 110 10.51 17.70 10.92
C GLU A 110 11.25 18.17 9.65
N TYR A 111 12.00 17.28 9.00
CA TYR A 111 12.74 17.59 7.77
C TYR A 111 11.78 17.84 6.59
N GLY A 112 10.74 17.00 6.50
CA GLY A 112 9.68 17.21 5.51
C GLY A 112 8.88 18.50 5.74
N GLU A 113 8.61 18.86 6.99
CA GLU A 113 7.95 20.11 7.36
C GLU A 113 8.83 21.34 7.03
N LYS A 114 10.13 21.29 7.33
CA LYS A 114 11.08 22.34 6.94
C LYS A 114 11.10 22.53 5.42
N ALA A 115 11.12 21.45 4.65
CA ALA A 115 11.06 21.51 3.19
C ALA A 115 9.73 22.10 2.70
N PHE A 116 8.59 21.68 3.26
CA PHE A 116 7.27 22.17 2.90
C PHE A 116 7.12 23.67 3.14
N ASN A 117 7.65 24.16 4.26
CA ASN A 117 7.62 25.59 4.61
C ASN A 117 8.59 26.43 3.76
N ALA A 118 9.78 25.92 3.48
CA ALA A 118 10.81 26.67 2.75
C ALA A 118 10.56 26.72 1.24
N LEU A 119 10.18 25.59 0.62
CA LEU A 119 9.82 25.55 -0.80
C LEU A 119 8.45 26.17 -1.07
N GLY A 120 7.61 26.26 -0.05
CA GLY A 120 6.26 26.78 -0.12
C GLY A 120 5.22 25.71 -0.47
N LYS A 121 4.06 25.86 0.15
CA LYS A 121 2.91 24.96 -0.03
C LYS A 121 2.52 24.79 -1.51
N ASP A 122 2.45 25.91 -2.24
CA ASP A 122 2.00 25.92 -3.64
C ASP A 122 2.97 25.11 -4.51
N TYR A 123 4.29 25.30 -4.33
CA TYR A 123 5.28 24.49 -5.04
C TYR A 123 5.12 23.01 -4.73
N CYS A 124 5.15 22.63 -3.44
CA CYS A 124 5.10 21.23 -3.05
C CYS A 124 3.83 20.54 -3.55
N LEU A 125 2.67 21.17 -3.37
CA LEU A 125 1.40 20.56 -3.77
C LEU A 125 1.22 20.55 -5.29
N PHE A 126 1.74 21.53 -6.03
CA PHE A 126 1.62 21.57 -7.49
C PHE A 126 2.64 20.65 -8.17
N HIS A 127 3.92 20.70 -7.77
CA HIS A 127 5.00 19.95 -8.42
C HIS A 127 5.19 18.56 -7.87
N LEU A 128 5.12 18.37 -6.52
CA LEU A 128 5.32 17.07 -5.89
C LEU A 128 4.01 16.31 -5.63
N LEU A 129 2.87 16.99 -5.81
CA LEU A 129 1.51 16.53 -5.48
C LEU A 129 1.34 16.07 -4.01
N ASN A 130 2.31 16.37 -3.16
CA ASN A 130 2.39 15.98 -1.76
C ASN A 130 3.11 17.04 -0.93
N SER A 131 2.87 17.03 0.39
CA SER A 131 3.87 17.54 1.32
C SER A 131 5.07 16.60 1.33
N PRO A 132 6.33 17.09 1.43
CA PRO A 132 7.52 16.24 1.55
C PRO A 132 7.49 15.25 2.73
N GLY A 133 6.76 15.56 3.79
CA GLY A 133 6.38 14.65 4.87
C GLY A 133 7.52 13.78 5.42
N ASN A 134 7.19 12.52 5.72
CA ASN A 134 8.12 11.53 6.26
C ASN A 134 8.50 10.48 5.21
N PHE A 135 8.91 10.92 4.02
CA PHE A 135 9.26 10.05 2.91
C PHE A 135 10.78 9.87 2.78
N THR A 136 11.23 9.12 1.79
CA THR A 136 12.63 8.75 1.59
C THR A 136 13.57 9.96 1.52
N ALA A 137 13.16 11.04 0.83
CA ALA A 137 13.95 12.27 0.74
C ALA A 137 14.16 12.92 2.11
N ALA A 138 13.12 13.03 2.93
CA ALA A 138 13.23 13.58 4.29
C ALA A 138 14.09 12.68 5.21
N LYS A 139 13.98 11.35 5.08
CA LYS A 139 14.84 10.40 5.81
C LYS A 139 16.31 10.55 5.43
N LEU A 140 16.59 10.76 4.15
CA LEU A 140 17.95 11.04 3.67
C LEU A 140 18.49 12.37 4.23
N ALA A 141 17.64 13.40 4.31
CA ALA A 141 18.01 14.68 4.92
C ALA A 141 18.34 14.53 6.41
N TRP A 142 17.57 13.70 7.12
CA TRP A 142 17.89 13.36 8.50
C TRP A 142 19.27 12.68 8.62
N VAL A 143 19.59 11.71 7.75
CA VAL A 143 20.90 11.04 7.72
C VAL A 143 22.02 12.05 7.45
N ARG A 144 21.82 12.97 6.50
CA ARG A 144 22.80 14.01 6.18
C ARG A 144 23.16 14.87 7.39
N GLU A 145 22.17 15.26 8.17
CA GLU A 145 22.36 16.16 9.32
C GLU A 145 22.89 15.41 10.56
N ASN A 146 22.35 14.22 10.83
CA ASN A 146 22.63 13.49 12.08
C ASN A 146 23.76 12.46 11.96
N GLU A 147 24.10 12.02 10.75
CA GLU A 147 25.13 11.03 10.46
C GLU A 147 26.07 11.52 9.33
N PRO A 148 26.68 12.72 9.43
CA PRO A 148 27.40 13.35 8.31
C PRO A 148 28.60 12.51 7.82
N GLU A 149 29.30 11.79 8.69
CA GLU A 149 30.42 10.95 8.28
C GLU A 149 29.97 9.66 7.57
N LEU A 150 28.75 9.19 7.84
CA LEU A 150 28.14 8.13 7.08
C LEU A 150 27.63 8.67 5.73
N PHE A 151 26.97 9.83 5.74
CA PHE A 151 26.44 10.46 4.53
C PHE A 151 27.51 10.66 3.45
N LYS A 152 28.72 11.08 3.81
CA LYS A 152 29.87 11.23 2.88
C LYS A 152 30.27 9.94 2.18
N LYS A 153 29.89 8.77 2.72
CA LYS A 153 30.20 7.43 2.15
C LYS A 153 29.10 6.92 1.25
N ILE A 154 27.93 7.57 1.24
CA ILE A 154 26.80 7.13 0.43
C ILE A 154 27.17 7.29 -1.05
N HIS A 155 27.11 6.19 -1.78
CA HIS A 155 27.21 6.17 -3.22
C HIS A 155 25.83 6.26 -3.87
N LYS A 156 24.87 5.46 -3.38
CA LYS A 156 23.50 5.45 -3.90
C LYS A 156 22.45 5.33 -2.78
N VAL A 157 21.32 5.95 -3.04
CA VAL A 157 20.09 5.84 -2.25
C VAL A 157 19.12 4.93 -2.99
N MET A 158 18.49 4.02 -2.25
CA MET A 158 17.62 2.99 -2.79
C MET A 158 16.38 2.82 -1.90
N LEU A 159 15.28 2.42 -2.52
CA LEU A 159 14.14 1.85 -1.82
C LEU A 159 14.40 0.37 -1.47
N PRO A 160 13.65 -0.26 -0.56
CA PRO A 160 13.86 -1.67 -0.21
C PRO A 160 13.80 -2.62 -1.41
N GLY A 161 12.91 -2.36 -2.38
CA GLY A 161 12.82 -3.12 -3.61
C GLY A 161 14.00 -2.90 -4.55
N ASP A 162 14.53 -1.67 -4.62
CA ASP A 162 15.70 -1.33 -5.44
C ASP A 162 16.93 -2.10 -4.97
N TYR A 163 17.17 -2.09 -3.66
CA TYR A 163 18.27 -2.85 -3.06
C TYR A 163 18.11 -4.37 -3.26
N THR A 164 16.89 -4.88 -3.14
CA THR A 164 16.63 -6.32 -3.37
C THR A 164 16.91 -6.69 -4.83
N ALA A 165 16.48 -5.87 -5.78
CA ALA A 165 16.77 -6.07 -7.21
C ALA A 165 18.25 -5.94 -7.53
N LEU A 166 18.96 -4.94 -6.96
CA LEU A 166 20.41 -4.81 -7.08
C LEU A 166 21.10 -6.09 -6.63
N ARG A 167 20.74 -6.68 -5.50
CA ARG A 167 21.32 -7.94 -5.03
C ARG A 167 21.07 -9.10 -5.99
N MET A 168 19.90 -9.11 -6.65
CA MET A 168 19.56 -10.16 -7.60
C MET A 168 20.30 -10.04 -8.92
N THR A 169 20.44 -8.81 -9.43
CA THR A 169 20.84 -8.54 -10.81
C THR A 169 22.21 -7.88 -10.95
N GLY A 170 22.69 -7.21 -9.93
CA GLY A 170 23.85 -6.32 -10.00
C GLY A 170 23.56 -4.94 -10.61
N GLU A 171 22.33 -4.69 -11.07
CA GLU A 171 21.93 -3.44 -11.69
C GLU A 171 21.36 -2.46 -10.66
N ALA A 172 21.96 -1.27 -10.58
CA ALA A 172 21.52 -0.20 -9.66
C ALA A 172 20.50 0.71 -10.33
N LEU A 173 19.24 0.31 -10.29
CA LEU A 173 18.12 1.00 -10.90
C LEU A 173 17.04 1.32 -9.87
N THR A 174 16.23 2.35 -10.14
CA THR A 174 14.96 2.61 -9.45
C THR A 174 13.81 2.62 -10.47
N THR A 175 12.57 2.90 -10.03
CA THR A 175 11.46 3.11 -10.94
C THR A 175 10.96 4.56 -10.87
N TYR A 176 10.30 5.06 -11.95
CA TYR A 176 9.62 6.35 -11.88
C TYR A 176 8.61 6.40 -10.74
N SER A 177 7.87 5.29 -10.52
CA SER A 177 6.98 5.14 -9.36
C SER A 177 7.75 5.24 -8.05
N GLY A 178 8.93 4.61 -7.94
CA GLY A 178 9.82 4.68 -6.77
C GLY A 178 10.34 6.09 -6.49
N LEU A 179 10.77 6.84 -7.52
CA LEU A 179 11.15 8.24 -7.34
C LEU A 179 9.99 9.08 -6.81
N SER A 180 8.76 8.85 -7.30
CA SER A 180 7.59 9.60 -6.85
C SER A 180 7.19 9.26 -5.41
N GLU A 181 7.27 7.99 -5.00
CA GLU A 181 7.00 7.59 -3.62
C GLU A 181 8.06 8.08 -2.63
N GLY A 182 9.30 8.24 -3.10
CA GLY A 182 10.39 8.85 -2.33
C GLY A 182 10.30 10.37 -2.22
N ILE A 183 9.34 10.99 -2.94
CA ILE A 183 9.16 12.45 -3.09
C ILE A 183 10.34 13.12 -3.82
N PHE A 184 10.99 12.44 -4.72
CA PHE A 184 12.02 13.01 -5.59
C PHE A 184 11.49 13.50 -6.94
N TRP A 185 10.21 13.23 -7.28
CA TRP A 185 9.64 13.46 -8.61
C TRP A 185 8.84 14.74 -8.73
N ASP A 186 9.12 15.54 -9.75
CA ASP A 186 8.32 16.68 -10.18
C ASP A 186 7.33 16.23 -11.26
N PHE A 187 6.06 16.12 -10.89
CA PHE A 187 4.99 15.67 -11.76
C PHE A 187 4.70 16.62 -12.93
N GLN A 188 4.95 17.92 -12.77
CA GLN A 188 4.66 18.89 -13.82
C GLN A 188 5.72 18.84 -14.91
N ASN A 189 6.98 18.72 -14.51
CA ASN A 189 8.12 18.74 -15.42
C ASN A 189 8.60 17.35 -15.84
N ASN A 190 7.99 16.25 -15.31
CA ASN A 190 8.36 14.85 -15.54
C ASN A 190 9.88 14.61 -15.36
N ARG A 191 10.41 15.04 -14.22
CA ARG A 191 11.84 14.93 -13.87
C ARG A 191 12.02 14.81 -12.37
N VAL A 192 13.26 14.55 -11.95
CA VAL A 192 13.66 14.73 -10.54
C VAL A 192 13.48 16.22 -10.16
N SER A 193 12.88 16.49 -9.01
CA SER A 193 12.65 17.83 -8.50
C SER A 193 13.97 18.49 -8.13
N ARG A 194 14.38 19.50 -8.90
CA ARG A 194 15.60 20.28 -8.63
C ARG A 194 15.48 21.02 -7.31
N GLU A 195 14.37 21.67 -7.13
CA GLU A 195 14.09 22.52 -5.98
C GLU A 195 14.18 21.73 -4.68
N LEU A 196 13.70 20.49 -4.66
CA LEU A 196 13.81 19.61 -3.49
C LEU A 196 15.26 19.13 -3.27
N MET A 197 15.93 18.70 -4.35
CA MET A 197 17.32 18.25 -4.28
C MET A 197 18.24 19.38 -3.80
N ASP A 198 18.11 20.57 -4.37
CA ASP A 198 18.89 21.77 -4.00
C ASP A 198 18.60 22.19 -2.55
N PHE A 199 17.33 22.18 -2.13
CA PHE A 199 16.95 22.52 -0.76
C PHE A 199 17.61 21.58 0.27
N PHE A 200 17.55 20.27 0.03
CA PHE A 200 18.21 19.30 0.88
C PHE A 200 19.73 19.21 0.62
N GLY A 201 20.26 19.89 -0.41
CA GLY A 201 21.65 19.86 -0.81
C GLY A 201 22.13 18.47 -1.19
N PHE A 202 21.31 17.72 -1.92
CA PHE A 202 21.65 16.42 -2.46
C PHE A 202 22.26 16.55 -3.84
N ASP A 203 23.34 15.81 -4.08
CA ASP A 203 23.84 15.62 -5.43
C ASP A 203 22.91 14.68 -6.21
N TYR A 204 22.67 14.97 -7.49
CA TYR A 204 21.81 14.14 -8.34
C TYR A 204 22.35 12.72 -8.50
N ASP A 205 23.67 12.60 -8.51
CA ASP A 205 24.35 11.30 -8.64
C ASP A 205 24.07 10.34 -7.47
N ILE A 206 23.46 10.81 -6.37
CA ILE A 206 23.08 9.94 -5.26
C ILE A 206 21.87 9.05 -5.60
N LEU A 207 21.04 9.47 -6.57
CA LEU A 207 19.92 8.68 -7.06
C LEU A 207 20.37 7.66 -8.11
N THR A 208 19.63 6.55 -8.22
CA THR A 208 19.80 5.57 -9.28
C THR A 208 18.95 5.92 -10.51
N ASP A 209 19.34 5.43 -11.69
CA ASP A 209 18.61 5.69 -12.93
C ASP A 209 17.22 5.08 -12.92
N PRO A 210 16.18 5.83 -13.31
CA PRO A 210 14.81 5.34 -13.29
C PRO A 210 14.45 4.53 -14.56
N VAL A 211 13.66 3.48 -14.35
CA VAL A 211 13.04 2.69 -15.41
C VAL A 211 11.53 2.59 -15.17
N ASN A 212 10.77 2.14 -16.16
CA ASN A 212 9.36 1.83 -15.98
C ASN A 212 9.17 0.65 -15.02
N SER A 213 8.07 0.65 -14.26
CA SER A 213 7.76 -0.47 -13.36
C SER A 213 7.63 -1.80 -14.12
N PHE A 214 7.03 -1.78 -15.31
CA PHE A 214 6.97 -2.93 -16.23
C PHE A 214 8.08 -2.85 -17.27
N SER A 215 9.27 -3.30 -16.93
CA SER A 215 10.41 -3.36 -17.86
C SER A 215 11.47 -4.35 -17.37
N ALA A 216 12.34 -4.80 -18.24
CA ALA A 216 13.53 -5.55 -17.85
C ALA A 216 14.43 -4.64 -16.96
N GLN A 217 14.76 -5.10 -15.78
CA GLN A 217 15.51 -4.37 -14.76
C GLN A 217 16.79 -5.10 -14.33
N GLY A 218 17.30 -5.95 -15.20
CA GLY A 218 18.46 -6.80 -15.04
C GLY A 218 18.10 -8.28 -14.94
N ASP A 219 19.07 -9.11 -15.25
CA ASP A 219 18.94 -10.57 -15.23
C ASP A 219 19.53 -11.16 -13.94
N LEU A 220 18.92 -12.22 -13.45
CA LEU A 220 19.37 -12.91 -12.23
C LEU A 220 20.80 -13.40 -12.38
N LEU A 221 21.70 -12.93 -11.53
CA LEU A 221 23.12 -13.30 -11.50
C LEU A 221 23.30 -14.82 -11.26
N LYS A 222 24.26 -15.43 -11.92
CA LYS A 222 24.54 -16.87 -11.82
C LYS A 222 24.74 -17.35 -10.37
N LEU A 223 25.46 -16.59 -9.55
CA LEU A 223 25.69 -16.94 -8.14
C LEU A 223 24.38 -16.87 -7.35
N VAL A 224 23.58 -15.85 -7.57
CA VAL A 224 22.30 -15.65 -6.91
C VAL A 224 21.28 -16.70 -7.36
N ALA A 225 21.25 -17.03 -8.65
CA ALA A 225 20.40 -18.11 -9.18
C ALA A 225 20.73 -19.45 -8.49
N SER A 226 22.02 -19.76 -8.30
CA SER A 226 22.44 -20.95 -7.57
C SER A 226 22.03 -20.90 -6.09
N GLU A 227 22.20 -19.74 -5.43
CA GLU A 227 21.80 -19.53 -4.03
C GLU A 227 20.28 -19.69 -3.81
N LEU A 228 19.48 -19.18 -4.74
CA LEU A 228 18.01 -19.21 -4.69
C LEU A 228 17.42 -20.52 -5.28
N GLY A 229 18.21 -21.35 -5.95
CA GLY A 229 17.77 -22.55 -6.65
C GLY A 229 16.83 -22.25 -7.83
N LEU A 230 17.07 -21.14 -8.53
CA LEU A 230 16.31 -20.64 -9.67
C LEU A 230 17.08 -20.80 -10.99
N PRO A 231 16.42 -20.73 -12.17
CA PRO A 231 17.12 -20.66 -13.46
C PRO A 231 18.02 -19.43 -13.56
N ILE A 232 19.13 -19.57 -14.27
CA ILE A 232 20.10 -18.51 -14.51
C ILE A 232 19.54 -17.55 -15.57
N GLY A 233 19.75 -16.24 -15.38
CA GLY A 233 19.48 -15.23 -16.41
C GLY A 233 17.97 -14.94 -16.60
N ILE A 234 17.12 -15.31 -15.64
CA ILE A 234 15.72 -14.88 -15.69
C ILE A 234 15.62 -13.40 -15.30
N PRO A 235 14.81 -12.59 -16.01
CA PRO A 235 14.74 -11.16 -15.73
C PRO A 235 13.98 -10.85 -14.44
N VAL A 236 14.46 -9.87 -13.69
CA VAL A 236 13.63 -9.07 -12.80
C VAL A 236 12.94 -8.03 -13.70
N SER A 237 11.63 -8.13 -13.86
CA SER A 237 10.89 -7.39 -14.88
C SER A 237 9.73 -6.56 -14.34
N TYR A 238 9.57 -6.54 -13.03
CA TYR A 238 8.58 -5.70 -12.34
C TYR A 238 9.06 -5.31 -10.95
N ARG A 239 8.84 -4.04 -10.61
CA ARG A 239 9.07 -3.55 -9.25
C ARG A 239 8.14 -2.37 -8.93
N ALA A 240 7.50 -2.42 -7.75
CA ALA A 240 6.67 -1.33 -7.24
C ALA A 240 6.49 -1.42 -5.72
N GLY A 241 6.15 -0.31 -5.09
CA GLY A 241 5.70 -0.27 -3.71
C GLY A 241 4.46 -1.14 -3.48
N ASP A 242 4.22 -1.56 -2.24
CA ASP A 242 3.17 -2.52 -1.88
C ASP A 242 1.75 -2.01 -2.21
N GLN A 243 1.48 -0.71 -2.05
CA GLN A 243 0.15 -0.18 -2.31
C GLN A 243 -0.20 -0.10 -3.81
N PRO A 244 0.63 0.48 -4.69
CA PRO A 244 0.39 0.39 -6.13
C PRO A 244 0.43 -1.05 -6.66
N ASN A 245 1.23 -1.95 -6.06
CA ASN A 245 1.23 -3.37 -6.39
C ASN A 245 -0.06 -4.07 -5.92
N ASN A 246 -0.62 -3.71 -4.75
CA ASN A 246 -1.91 -4.22 -4.32
C ASN A 246 -3.01 -3.82 -5.30
N ALA A 247 -3.00 -2.58 -5.78
CA ALA A 247 -3.90 -2.12 -6.84
C ALA A 247 -3.73 -2.96 -8.12
N LEU A 248 -2.50 -3.20 -8.56
CA LEU A 248 -2.22 -4.13 -9.67
C LEU A 248 -2.81 -5.51 -9.40
N SER A 249 -2.59 -6.09 -8.21
CA SER A 249 -3.06 -7.43 -7.87
C SER A 249 -4.58 -7.58 -8.03
N LEU A 250 -5.31 -6.50 -7.80
CA LEU A 250 -6.77 -6.38 -7.92
C LEU A 250 -7.22 -5.89 -9.31
N ASN A 251 -6.30 -5.80 -10.29
CA ASN A 251 -6.59 -5.26 -11.62
C ASN A 251 -7.14 -3.82 -11.60
N VAL A 252 -6.64 -2.99 -10.68
CA VAL A 252 -6.96 -1.56 -10.58
C VAL A 252 -5.88 -0.78 -11.30
N LEU A 253 -6.12 -0.42 -12.55
CA LEU A 253 -5.15 0.16 -13.48
C LEU A 253 -5.65 1.43 -14.18
N GLU A 254 -6.97 1.58 -14.30
CA GLU A 254 -7.56 2.65 -15.08
C GLU A 254 -8.19 3.74 -14.19
N PRO A 255 -8.29 4.98 -14.71
CA PRO A 255 -8.89 6.10 -13.97
C PRO A 255 -10.31 5.79 -13.48
N GLY A 256 -10.56 6.06 -12.21
CA GLY A 256 -11.83 5.76 -11.54
C GLY A 256 -11.90 4.38 -10.88
N GLU A 257 -10.96 3.47 -11.18
CA GLU A 257 -10.88 2.21 -10.45
C GLU A 257 -10.23 2.44 -9.07
N VAL A 258 -10.73 1.73 -8.05
CA VAL A 258 -10.30 1.88 -6.66
C VAL A 258 -9.99 0.51 -6.06
N ALA A 259 -8.80 0.37 -5.49
CA ALA A 259 -8.43 -0.76 -4.64
C ALA A 259 -8.70 -0.40 -3.18
N ALA A 260 -9.29 -1.32 -2.41
CA ALA A 260 -9.56 -1.14 -1.00
C ALA A 260 -9.04 -2.31 -0.17
N THR A 261 -8.44 -1.99 0.98
CA THR A 261 -8.12 -2.96 2.03
C THR A 261 -8.67 -2.47 3.36
N ALA A 262 -9.10 -3.40 4.21
CA ALA A 262 -9.65 -3.08 5.53
C ALA A 262 -9.20 -4.15 6.54
N GLY A 263 -7.88 -4.18 6.76
CA GLY A 263 -7.22 -4.98 7.79
C GLY A 263 -7.23 -4.26 9.14
N THR A 264 -6.16 -4.35 9.92
CA THR A 264 -5.97 -3.58 11.18
C THR A 264 -6.18 -2.10 10.93
N SER A 265 -5.52 -1.56 9.89
CA SER A 265 -5.81 -0.28 9.26
C SER A 265 -6.45 -0.50 7.88
N GLY A 266 -7.06 0.55 7.33
CA GLY A 266 -7.63 0.55 5.99
C GLY A 266 -6.80 1.38 5.02
N VAL A 267 -6.77 0.98 3.76
CA VAL A 267 -6.18 1.74 2.68
C VAL A 267 -7.16 1.79 1.52
N ILE A 268 -7.35 2.99 0.99
CA ILE A 268 -8.06 3.24 -0.26
C ILE A 268 -7.04 3.78 -1.25
N TYR A 269 -6.95 3.15 -2.41
CA TYR A 269 -6.03 3.54 -3.48
C TYR A 269 -6.80 3.69 -4.79
N GLY A 270 -6.99 4.93 -5.24
CA GLY A 270 -7.70 5.23 -6.49
C GLY A 270 -6.73 5.62 -7.60
N VAL A 271 -7.01 5.21 -8.83
CA VAL A 271 -6.23 5.59 -10.02
C VAL A 271 -6.85 6.79 -10.71
N THR A 272 -6.01 7.74 -11.14
CA THR A 272 -6.40 8.94 -11.90
C THR A 272 -5.41 9.24 -13.02
N ASP A 273 -5.85 9.91 -14.06
CA ASP A 273 -5.02 10.49 -15.13
C ASP A 273 -4.76 11.99 -14.90
N LYS A 274 -5.24 12.55 -13.77
CA LYS A 274 -5.14 13.97 -13.46
C LYS A 274 -3.92 14.25 -12.57
N LYS A 275 -3.17 15.29 -12.90
CA LYS A 275 -2.10 15.85 -12.06
C LYS A 275 -2.70 16.86 -11.07
N LYS A 276 -3.58 16.39 -10.18
CA LYS A 276 -4.26 17.21 -9.16
C LYS A 276 -3.80 16.82 -7.77
N HIS A 277 -3.62 17.80 -6.92
CA HIS A 277 -3.32 17.62 -5.51
C HIS A 277 -4.55 17.88 -4.62
N GLU A 278 -4.52 17.36 -3.40
CA GLU A 278 -5.46 17.71 -2.35
C GLU A 278 -4.92 18.92 -1.58
N PRO A 279 -5.69 20.01 -1.43
CA PRO A 279 -5.18 21.29 -0.95
C PRO A 279 -4.62 21.29 0.48
N LEU A 280 -5.03 20.33 1.31
CA LEU A 280 -4.57 20.18 2.69
C LEU A 280 -3.58 19.01 2.87
N SER A 281 -3.17 18.35 1.78
CA SER A 281 -2.26 17.20 1.79
C SER A 281 -2.74 16.05 2.67
N ARG A 282 -4.04 15.78 2.69
CA ARG A 282 -4.68 14.72 3.48
C ARG A 282 -4.61 13.34 2.84
N VAL A 283 -4.19 13.28 1.58
CA VAL A 283 -3.93 12.06 0.80
C VAL A 283 -2.53 12.14 0.19
N ASN A 284 -2.01 11.02 -0.26
CA ASN A 284 -0.73 10.96 -1.00
C ASN A 284 -0.98 10.62 -2.46
N THR A 285 -0.20 11.23 -3.35
CA THR A 285 -0.28 10.97 -4.79
C THR A 285 1.08 10.50 -5.30
N PHE A 286 1.12 9.35 -5.97
CA PHE A 286 2.33 8.76 -6.52
C PHE A 286 2.10 8.33 -7.97
N LEU A 287 3.15 8.19 -8.76
CA LEU A 287 3.03 7.57 -10.09
C LEU A 287 2.59 6.11 -9.93
N HIS A 288 1.57 5.72 -10.69
CA HIS A 288 1.05 4.36 -10.66
C HIS A 288 1.92 3.41 -11.50
N VAL A 289 1.80 2.08 -11.27
CA VAL A 289 2.66 1.06 -11.90
C VAL A 289 2.61 1.05 -13.43
N ASN A 290 1.48 1.41 -14.02
CA ASN A 290 1.30 1.48 -15.48
C ASN A 290 1.42 2.91 -16.05
N HIS A 291 2.00 3.84 -15.27
CA HIS A 291 2.30 5.17 -15.76
C HIS A 291 3.30 5.13 -16.91
N THR A 292 2.99 5.87 -17.97
CA THR A 292 3.90 6.22 -19.06
C THR A 292 3.71 7.69 -19.44
N GLU A 293 4.66 8.28 -20.17
CA GLU A 293 4.49 9.67 -20.65
C GLU A 293 3.28 9.82 -21.57
N SER A 294 2.99 8.82 -22.41
CA SER A 294 1.86 8.82 -23.35
C SER A 294 0.52 8.49 -22.69
N ALA A 295 0.53 7.79 -21.56
CA ALA A 295 -0.64 7.42 -20.77
C ALA A 295 -0.38 7.69 -19.28
N PRO A 296 -0.44 8.95 -18.83
CA PRO A 296 -0.18 9.30 -17.45
C PRO A 296 -1.16 8.62 -16.48
N ARG A 297 -0.63 8.01 -15.43
CA ARG A 297 -1.41 7.38 -14.35
C ARG A 297 -0.78 7.74 -13.01
N ALA A 298 -1.60 8.22 -12.11
CA ALA A 298 -1.24 8.46 -10.72
C ALA A 298 -2.16 7.66 -9.81
N GLY A 299 -1.63 7.18 -8.71
CA GLY A 299 -2.39 6.56 -7.64
C GLY A 299 -2.53 7.52 -6.47
N VAL A 300 -3.74 7.70 -5.99
CA VAL A 300 -4.05 8.51 -4.81
C VAL A 300 -4.32 7.58 -3.65
N LEU A 301 -3.52 7.72 -2.61
CA LEU A 301 -3.51 6.85 -1.43
C LEU A 301 -4.11 7.57 -0.23
N LEU A 302 -5.12 6.95 0.38
CA LEU A 302 -5.69 7.31 1.67
C LEU A 302 -5.49 6.19 2.67
N CYS A 303 -4.91 6.50 3.85
CA CYS A 303 -4.84 5.58 4.98
C CYS A 303 -5.86 5.95 6.04
N ILE A 304 -6.46 4.94 6.69
CA ILE A 304 -7.38 5.07 7.82
C ILE A 304 -6.88 4.13 8.91
N ASN A 305 -6.37 4.69 10.01
CA ASN A 305 -5.75 3.88 11.08
C ASN A 305 -6.78 3.10 11.88
N GLY A 306 -7.97 3.65 12.07
CA GLY A 306 -9.05 3.05 12.83
C GLY A 306 -10.00 2.21 11.99
N THR A 307 -9.58 1.02 11.54
CA THR A 307 -10.43 0.14 10.71
C THR A 307 -10.72 -1.18 11.44
N GLY A 308 -10.19 -2.29 11.00
CA GLY A 308 -10.43 -3.61 11.61
C GLY A 308 -9.93 -3.73 13.05
N ILE A 309 -9.03 -2.85 13.48
CA ILE A 309 -8.63 -2.77 14.89
C ILE A 309 -9.82 -2.46 15.81
N LEU A 310 -10.76 -1.60 15.36
CA LEU A 310 -12.01 -1.33 16.09
C LEU A 310 -12.85 -2.61 16.22
N ASN A 311 -13.04 -3.35 15.13
CA ASN A 311 -13.78 -4.59 15.14
C ASN A 311 -13.12 -5.65 16.05
N SER A 312 -11.80 -5.74 16.01
CA SER A 312 -11.02 -6.59 16.90
C SER A 312 -11.14 -6.17 18.39
N TRP A 313 -11.12 -4.87 18.66
CA TRP A 313 -11.30 -4.34 20.01
C TRP A 313 -12.69 -4.68 20.57
N LEU A 314 -13.74 -4.48 19.80
CA LEU A 314 -15.11 -4.86 20.18
C LEU A 314 -15.22 -6.36 20.46
N ARG A 315 -14.65 -7.21 19.62
CA ARG A 315 -14.65 -8.65 19.85
C ARG A 315 -14.03 -9.00 21.22
N ARG A 316 -12.88 -8.43 21.55
CA ARG A 316 -12.17 -8.71 22.81
C ARG A 316 -12.89 -8.18 24.05
N ASN A 317 -13.59 -7.05 23.93
CA ASN A 317 -14.13 -6.33 25.10
C ASN A 317 -15.65 -6.51 25.28
N THR A 318 -16.40 -6.80 24.21
CA THR A 318 -17.86 -6.95 24.25
C THR A 318 -18.36 -8.23 23.62
N GLY A 319 -17.54 -8.89 22.80
CA GLY A 319 -17.95 -10.09 22.04
C GLY A 319 -17.88 -11.40 22.85
N GLY A 320 -17.17 -11.43 23.96
CA GLY A 320 -16.98 -12.67 24.73
C GLY A 320 -16.31 -13.77 23.89
N ALA A 321 -16.95 -14.93 23.75
CA ALA A 321 -16.47 -16.05 22.95
C ALA A 321 -16.88 -16.01 21.48
N LEU A 322 -17.54 -14.93 21.01
CA LEU A 322 -18.04 -14.82 19.64
C LEU A 322 -16.90 -14.81 18.61
N SER A 323 -17.10 -15.52 17.51
CA SER A 323 -16.30 -15.37 16.30
C SER A 323 -16.69 -14.09 15.55
N TYR A 324 -15.89 -13.69 14.56
CA TYR A 324 -16.27 -12.56 13.69
C TYR A 324 -17.55 -12.86 12.88
N ASN A 325 -17.78 -14.11 12.51
CA ASN A 325 -19.02 -14.50 11.82
C ASN A 325 -20.24 -14.34 12.74
N ASP A 326 -20.15 -14.79 14.01
CA ASP A 326 -21.24 -14.60 14.98
C ASP A 326 -21.54 -13.11 15.20
N MET A 327 -20.51 -12.27 15.27
CA MET A 327 -20.69 -10.80 15.37
C MET A 327 -21.39 -10.24 14.13
N ASN A 328 -21.03 -10.70 12.93
CA ASN A 328 -21.67 -10.30 11.69
C ASN A 328 -23.16 -10.74 11.67
N ASP A 329 -23.46 -11.98 12.03
CA ASP A 329 -24.83 -12.52 12.09
C ASP A 329 -25.71 -11.76 13.09
N LEU A 330 -25.15 -11.31 14.22
CA LEU A 330 -25.84 -10.45 15.17
C LEU A 330 -26.09 -9.06 14.59
N ALA A 331 -25.08 -8.46 13.98
CA ALA A 331 -25.17 -7.14 13.37
C ALA A 331 -26.18 -7.10 12.20
N GLU A 332 -26.36 -8.19 11.45
CA GLU A 332 -27.35 -8.28 10.36
C GLU A 332 -28.79 -8.14 10.84
N LYS A 333 -29.08 -8.44 12.12
CA LYS A 333 -30.41 -8.31 12.71
C LYS A 333 -30.81 -6.88 13.04
N VAL A 334 -29.86 -5.95 12.99
CA VAL A 334 -30.06 -4.53 13.25
C VAL A 334 -30.22 -3.79 11.92
N ALA A 335 -31.13 -2.85 11.85
CA ALA A 335 -31.38 -2.03 10.64
C ALA A 335 -30.20 -1.11 10.30
N PRO A 336 -30.01 -0.70 9.02
CA PRO A 336 -29.07 0.34 8.63
C PRO A 336 -29.19 1.61 9.48
N GLY A 337 -28.04 2.14 9.95
CA GLY A 337 -27.99 3.29 10.82
C GLY A 337 -28.06 2.96 12.32
N SER A 338 -28.07 1.65 12.67
CA SER A 338 -27.89 1.14 14.05
C SER A 338 -28.79 1.82 15.08
N ASP A 339 -30.04 2.13 14.70
CA ASP A 339 -31.04 2.84 15.51
C ASP A 339 -30.52 4.15 16.14
N GLY A 340 -29.64 4.87 15.39
CA GLY A 340 -29.04 6.13 15.80
C GLY A 340 -27.71 6.02 16.54
N LEU A 341 -27.25 4.82 16.86
CA LEU A 341 -25.93 4.61 17.43
C LEU A 341 -24.84 4.86 16.36
N SER A 342 -23.89 5.71 16.67
CA SER A 342 -22.77 6.05 15.77
C SER A 342 -21.43 5.80 16.44
N ILE A 343 -20.46 5.22 15.72
CA ILE A 343 -19.10 5.02 16.23
C ILE A 343 -18.11 5.72 15.31
N MET A 344 -17.23 6.56 15.90
CA MET A 344 -16.05 7.12 15.24
C MET A 344 -14.88 6.14 15.42
N PRO A 345 -14.26 5.63 14.34
CA PRO A 345 -13.27 4.55 14.46
C PRO A 345 -11.86 5.02 14.79
N PHE A 346 -11.61 6.30 15.06
CA PHE A 346 -10.30 6.96 15.12
C PHE A 346 -9.51 6.73 16.40
N GLY A 347 -9.57 5.54 16.97
CA GLY A 347 -8.90 5.18 18.23
C GLY A 347 -7.52 4.55 18.07
N ASN A 348 -6.85 4.74 16.93
CA ASN A 348 -5.53 4.16 16.64
C ASN A 348 -4.50 5.24 16.25
N GLY A 349 -4.52 6.37 16.96
CA GLY A 349 -3.63 7.50 16.72
C GLY A 349 -4.14 8.53 15.72
N ALA A 350 -3.24 9.40 15.29
CA ALA A 350 -3.57 10.52 14.42
C ALA A 350 -3.99 10.07 13.02
N GLU A 351 -5.00 10.73 12.46
CA GLU A 351 -5.52 10.47 11.12
C GLU A 351 -5.13 11.58 10.15
N ARG A 352 -4.44 11.21 9.07
CA ARG A 352 -4.02 12.17 8.06
C ARG A 352 -5.20 12.87 7.39
N MET A 353 -6.29 12.15 7.12
CA MET A 353 -7.49 12.73 6.53
C MET A 353 -8.18 13.76 7.44
N LEU A 354 -7.85 13.77 8.73
CA LEU A 354 -8.30 14.76 9.71
C LEU A 354 -7.22 15.82 10.02
N GLY A 355 -6.24 16.01 9.14
CA GLY A 355 -5.14 16.97 9.33
C GLY A 355 -4.13 16.53 10.39
N ASN A 356 -3.85 15.25 10.51
CA ASN A 356 -2.97 14.62 11.51
C ASN A 356 -3.45 14.83 12.96
N ARG A 357 -4.74 15.05 13.18
CA ARG A 357 -5.33 15.13 14.53
C ARG A 357 -5.55 13.74 15.10
N ASP A 358 -5.21 13.55 16.37
CA ASP A 358 -5.62 12.41 17.18
C ASP A 358 -6.91 12.77 17.92
N VAL A 359 -8.05 12.34 17.36
CA VAL A 359 -9.39 12.68 17.89
C VAL A 359 -9.98 11.57 18.77
N GLY A 360 -9.33 10.41 18.81
CA GLY A 360 -9.80 9.23 19.53
C GLY A 360 -11.06 8.59 18.95
N ALA A 361 -11.35 7.37 19.42
CA ALA A 361 -12.63 6.71 19.10
C ALA A 361 -13.76 7.29 19.95
N ARG A 362 -14.99 7.34 19.39
CA ARG A 362 -16.17 7.82 20.13
C ARG A 362 -17.40 6.96 19.83
N ILE A 363 -18.22 6.77 20.83
CA ILE A 363 -19.55 6.15 20.73
C ILE A 363 -20.58 7.24 21.08
N SER A 364 -21.49 7.52 20.15
CA SER A 364 -22.50 8.55 20.28
C SER A 364 -23.91 7.99 20.06
N GLY A 365 -24.89 8.53 20.78
CA GLY A 365 -26.28 8.09 20.67
C GLY A 365 -26.60 6.77 21.37
N LEU A 366 -25.71 6.27 22.25
CA LEU A 366 -25.95 5.02 22.98
C LEU A 366 -27.15 5.15 23.93
N ASN A 367 -28.15 4.26 23.77
CA ASN A 367 -29.32 4.15 24.62
C ASN A 367 -29.31 2.78 25.31
N PHE A 368 -29.23 2.79 26.66
CA PHE A 368 -29.10 1.57 27.47
C PHE A 368 -30.34 0.68 27.46
N ASN A 369 -31.50 1.21 27.07
CA ASN A 369 -32.76 0.43 27.04
C ASN A 369 -32.98 -0.31 25.71
N THR A 370 -32.36 0.14 24.62
CA THR A 370 -32.64 -0.39 23.26
C THR A 370 -31.41 -1.01 22.61
N HIS A 371 -30.21 -0.43 22.83
CA HIS A 371 -29.03 -0.90 22.16
C HIS A 371 -28.41 -2.12 22.84
N THR A 372 -27.95 -3.05 22.03
CA THR A 372 -27.30 -4.31 22.44
C THR A 372 -25.92 -4.42 21.77
N ASN A 373 -25.19 -5.48 22.04
CA ASN A 373 -23.95 -5.79 21.32
C ASN A 373 -24.12 -5.85 19.81
N ALA A 374 -25.29 -6.30 19.31
CA ALA A 374 -25.61 -6.32 17.88
C ALA A 374 -25.54 -4.92 17.26
N HIS A 375 -26.05 -3.90 17.96
CA HIS A 375 -25.99 -2.51 17.53
C HIS A 375 -24.56 -1.97 17.55
N LEU A 376 -23.77 -2.32 18.57
CA LEU A 376 -22.33 -1.95 18.63
C LEU A 376 -21.55 -2.55 17.45
N PHE A 377 -21.79 -3.83 17.13
CA PHE A 377 -21.10 -4.48 16.03
C PHE A 377 -21.47 -3.89 14.66
N ARG A 378 -22.74 -3.54 14.47
CA ARG A 378 -23.20 -2.88 13.26
C ARG A 378 -22.69 -1.43 13.17
N ALA A 379 -22.86 -0.63 14.20
CA ALA A 379 -22.40 0.75 14.24
C ALA A 379 -20.87 0.88 14.03
N ALA A 380 -20.10 -0.09 14.49
CA ALA A 380 -18.64 -0.12 14.24
C ALA A 380 -18.33 -0.34 12.77
N GLN A 381 -18.97 -1.31 12.11
CA GLN A 381 -18.79 -1.55 10.68
C GLN A 381 -19.24 -0.36 9.85
N GLU A 382 -20.40 0.22 10.16
CA GLU A 382 -20.90 1.44 9.52
C GLU A 382 -19.95 2.63 9.74
N GLY A 383 -19.43 2.82 10.96
CA GLY A 383 -18.48 3.89 11.27
C GLY A 383 -17.18 3.78 10.48
N ILE A 384 -16.67 2.56 10.27
CA ILE A 384 -15.51 2.31 9.40
C ILE A 384 -15.86 2.65 7.94
N VAL A 385 -17.02 2.21 7.45
CA VAL A 385 -17.50 2.52 6.10
C VAL A 385 -17.68 4.04 5.90
N PHE A 386 -18.23 4.74 6.87
CA PHE A 386 -18.41 6.19 6.82
C PHE A 386 -17.06 6.94 6.80
N SER A 387 -16.05 6.43 7.50
CA SER A 387 -14.70 6.98 7.41
C SER A 387 -14.09 6.78 6.01
N ILE A 388 -14.35 5.65 5.36
CA ILE A 388 -13.96 5.39 3.96
C ILE A 388 -14.68 6.36 3.03
N ARG A 389 -15.99 6.56 3.18
CA ARG A 389 -16.78 7.51 2.38
C ARG A 389 -16.25 8.93 2.53
N TYR A 390 -15.99 9.38 3.75
CA TYR A 390 -15.39 10.69 4.03
C TYR A 390 -14.04 10.87 3.33
N GLY A 391 -13.20 9.84 3.37
CA GLY A 391 -11.94 9.81 2.66
C GLY A 391 -12.11 9.85 1.13
N LEU A 392 -13.05 9.11 0.57
CA LEU A 392 -13.36 9.15 -0.87
C LEU A 392 -13.87 10.55 -1.30
N ASP A 393 -14.64 11.23 -0.46
CA ASP A 393 -15.08 12.60 -0.75
C ASP A 393 -13.88 13.58 -0.80
N ILE A 394 -12.87 13.39 0.06
CA ILE A 394 -11.58 14.12 -0.04
C ILE A 394 -10.88 13.80 -1.37
N MET A 395 -10.82 12.53 -1.77
CA MET A 395 -10.15 12.09 -2.99
C MET A 395 -10.81 12.60 -4.27
N LYS A 396 -12.10 12.94 -4.26
CA LYS A 396 -12.79 13.57 -5.41
C LYS A 396 -12.08 14.83 -5.91
N GLY A 397 -11.50 15.61 -4.99
CA GLY A 397 -10.70 16.80 -5.32
C GLY A 397 -9.47 16.49 -6.20
N THR A 398 -8.92 15.30 -6.11
CA THR A 398 -7.79 14.84 -6.92
C THR A 398 -8.20 14.20 -8.25
N GLY A 399 -9.50 14.12 -8.52
CA GLY A 399 -10.05 13.53 -9.74
C GLY A 399 -10.46 12.06 -9.61
N ILE A 400 -10.46 11.50 -8.40
CA ILE A 400 -10.96 10.14 -8.15
C ILE A 400 -12.49 10.17 -8.02
N VAL A 401 -13.16 9.55 -8.98
CA VAL A 401 -14.59 9.25 -8.92
C VAL A 401 -14.74 7.75 -9.08
N PRO A 402 -15.04 7.00 -8.00
CA PRO A 402 -15.06 5.54 -8.06
C PRO A 402 -16.08 5.02 -9.10
N SER A 403 -15.60 4.23 -10.06
CA SER A 403 -16.44 3.47 -11.00
C SER A 403 -16.64 2.02 -10.54
N VAL A 404 -15.66 1.48 -9.84
CA VAL A 404 -15.67 0.17 -9.20
C VAL A 404 -14.71 0.19 -8.00
N ILE A 405 -15.06 -0.53 -6.94
CA ILE A 405 -14.17 -0.78 -5.79
C ILE A 405 -13.79 -2.25 -5.83
N ARG A 406 -12.48 -2.55 -5.88
CA ARG A 406 -11.97 -3.91 -5.86
C ARG A 406 -11.20 -4.19 -4.58
N ALA A 407 -11.44 -5.35 -3.99
CA ALA A 407 -10.83 -5.73 -2.72
C ALA A 407 -10.49 -7.23 -2.68
N GLY A 408 -9.55 -7.59 -1.82
CA GLY A 408 -9.32 -8.99 -1.48
C GLY A 408 -10.46 -9.54 -0.64
N ALA A 409 -10.84 -10.82 -0.85
CA ALA A 409 -11.86 -11.51 -0.07
C ALA A 409 -11.35 -11.87 1.35
N SER A 410 -10.96 -10.86 2.12
CA SER A 410 -10.31 -11.00 3.43
C SER A 410 -10.72 -9.86 4.39
N ASN A 411 -10.42 -10.04 5.67
CA ASN A 411 -10.64 -9.02 6.71
C ASN A 411 -12.08 -8.50 6.72
N MET A 412 -12.30 -7.19 6.83
CA MET A 412 -13.64 -6.58 6.90
C MET A 412 -14.48 -6.86 5.64
N PHE A 413 -13.84 -7.05 4.48
CA PHE A 413 -14.55 -7.40 3.24
C PHE A 413 -15.19 -8.80 3.25
N GLN A 414 -14.92 -9.65 4.25
CA GLN A 414 -15.68 -10.88 4.48
C GLN A 414 -17.10 -10.61 5.02
N SER A 415 -17.32 -9.48 5.72
CA SER A 415 -18.64 -9.11 6.21
C SER A 415 -19.55 -8.62 5.08
N ARG A 416 -20.74 -9.21 4.98
CA ARG A 416 -21.77 -8.78 4.02
C ARG A 416 -22.24 -7.36 4.33
N ILE A 417 -22.46 -7.05 5.62
CA ILE A 417 -22.91 -5.72 6.06
C ILE A 417 -21.89 -4.65 5.62
N PHE A 418 -20.62 -4.90 5.84
CA PHE A 418 -19.55 -3.96 5.49
C PHE A 418 -19.56 -3.65 3.99
N ARG A 419 -19.65 -4.67 3.14
CA ARG A 419 -19.71 -4.50 1.69
C ARG A 419 -21.00 -3.79 1.25
N GLU A 420 -22.15 -4.21 1.79
CA GLU A 420 -23.44 -3.62 1.50
C GLU A 420 -23.46 -2.12 1.86
N ALA A 421 -23.04 -1.78 3.07
CA ALA A 421 -22.99 -0.40 3.52
C ALA A 421 -22.04 0.44 2.64
N LEU A 422 -20.85 -0.08 2.32
CA LEU A 422 -19.89 0.61 1.48
C LEU A 422 -20.41 0.80 0.05
N SER A 423 -21.00 -0.23 -0.55
CA SER A 423 -21.56 -0.16 -1.88
C SER A 423 -22.73 0.84 -1.95
N CYS A 424 -23.66 0.78 -0.98
CA CYS A 424 -24.80 1.71 -0.92
C CYS A 424 -24.36 3.17 -0.76
N ILE A 425 -23.46 3.45 0.20
CA ILE A 425 -23.05 4.84 0.51
C ILE A 425 -22.17 5.46 -0.57
N THR A 426 -21.46 4.64 -1.35
CA THR A 426 -20.62 5.12 -2.46
C THR A 426 -21.36 5.11 -3.79
N GLY A 427 -22.47 4.38 -3.89
CA GLY A 427 -23.16 4.11 -5.15
C GLY A 427 -22.34 3.25 -6.12
N THR A 428 -21.40 2.47 -5.62
CA THR A 428 -20.37 1.81 -6.43
C THR A 428 -20.38 0.29 -6.17
N GLU A 429 -20.27 -0.49 -7.24
CA GLU A 429 -20.10 -1.94 -7.16
C GLU A 429 -18.78 -2.31 -6.47
N ILE A 430 -18.80 -3.38 -5.69
CA ILE A 430 -17.61 -3.94 -5.02
C ILE A 430 -17.36 -5.34 -5.56
N ASP A 431 -16.17 -5.52 -6.17
CA ASP A 431 -15.66 -6.80 -6.65
C ASP A 431 -14.65 -7.39 -5.65
N LEU A 432 -14.85 -8.65 -5.30
CA LEU A 432 -13.91 -9.39 -4.46
C LEU A 432 -13.08 -10.37 -5.27
N TYR A 433 -11.78 -10.41 -4.94
CA TYR A 433 -10.81 -11.29 -5.57
C TYR A 433 -10.02 -12.11 -4.54
N ASN A 434 -9.61 -13.32 -4.93
CA ASN A 434 -8.67 -14.12 -4.16
C ASN A 434 -7.26 -13.91 -4.73
N THR A 435 -6.59 -12.87 -4.27
CA THR A 435 -5.23 -12.49 -4.69
C THR A 435 -4.50 -11.80 -3.54
N ASP A 436 -3.20 -11.60 -3.68
CA ASP A 436 -2.35 -10.88 -2.72
C ASP A 436 -1.17 -10.18 -3.41
N GLY A 437 -0.34 -9.48 -2.63
CA GLY A 437 0.78 -8.70 -3.15
C GLY A 437 1.80 -9.54 -3.94
N SER A 438 2.13 -10.75 -3.49
CA SER A 438 3.09 -11.60 -4.19
C SER A 438 2.55 -12.15 -5.51
N ILE A 439 1.24 -12.48 -5.57
CA ILE A 439 0.57 -12.86 -6.83
C ILE A 439 0.50 -11.66 -7.78
N GLY A 440 0.23 -10.46 -7.25
CA GLY A 440 0.28 -9.22 -8.04
C GLY A 440 1.65 -8.97 -8.65
N ALA A 441 2.71 -9.10 -7.86
CA ALA A 441 4.09 -8.96 -8.33
C ALA A 441 4.45 -10.00 -9.41
N ALA A 442 3.97 -11.25 -9.28
CA ALA A 442 4.16 -12.28 -10.32
C ALA A 442 3.46 -11.90 -11.63
N ARG A 443 2.24 -11.37 -11.59
CA ARG A 443 1.54 -10.84 -12.78
C ARG A 443 2.29 -9.68 -13.39
N GLY A 444 2.77 -8.76 -12.56
CA GLY A 444 3.63 -7.65 -12.97
C GLY A 444 4.88 -8.12 -13.70
N ALA A 445 5.52 -9.20 -13.21
CA ALA A 445 6.66 -9.82 -13.89
C ALA A 445 6.29 -10.33 -15.28
N GLY A 446 5.14 -10.95 -15.43
CA GLY A 446 4.64 -11.42 -16.73
C GLY A 446 4.37 -10.28 -17.73
N ILE A 447 3.89 -9.13 -17.24
CA ILE A 447 3.70 -7.93 -18.08
C ILE A 447 5.07 -7.37 -18.48
N GLY A 448 5.95 -7.11 -17.50
CA GLY A 448 7.24 -6.48 -17.73
C GLY A 448 8.23 -7.31 -18.55
N SER A 449 8.12 -8.65 -18.52
CA SER A 449 8.91 -9.56 -19.35
C SER A 449 8.36 -9.71 -20.78
N GLY A 450 7.18 -9.13 -21.06
CA GLY A 450 6.50 -9.30 -22.35
C GLY A 450 5.88 -10.69 -22.59
N TYR A 451 5.77 -11.51 -21.52
CA TYR A 451 5.03 -12.77 -21.59
C TYR A 451 3.55 -12.50 -21.88
N TYR A 452 2.94 -11.60 -21.10
CA TYR A 452 1.61 -11.07 -21.44
C TYR A 452 1.74 -9.92 -22.44
N LYS A 453 0.96 -9.98 -23.51
CA LYS A 453 0.93 -8.94 -24.56
C LYS A 453 0.06 -7.74 -24.18
N SER A 454 -0.78 -7.91 -23.17
CA SER A 454 -1.66 -6.88 -22.64
C SER A 454 -1.97 -7.13 -21.17
N SER A 455 -2.38 -6.08 -20.43
CA SER A 455 -2.92 -6.23 -19.09
C SER A 455 -4.12 -7.16 -19.04
N LYS A 456 -4.97 -7.16 -20.08
CA LYS A 456 -6.12 -8.07 -20.19
C LYS A 456 -5.71 -9.54 -20.12
N GLU A 457 -4.63 -9.93 -20.79
CA GLU A 457 -4.08 -11.30 -20.70
C GLU A 457 -3.59 -11.63 -19.27
N ALA A 458 -2.90 -10.70 -18.64
CA ALA A 458 -2.38 -10.87 -17.29
C ALA A 458 -3.48 -11.16 -16.24
N PHE A 459 -4.70 -10.71 -16.50
CA PHE A 459 -5.83 -10.85 -15.58
C PHE A 459 -6.90 -11.86 -16.02
N GLN A 460 -6.74 -12.58 -17.14
CA GLN A 460 -7.71 -13.61 -17.58
C GLN A 460 -7.97 -14.67 -16.50
N GLY A 461 -6.96 -15.05 -15.72
CA GLY A 461 -7.07 -16.01 -14.63
C GLY A 461 -7.53 -15.42 -13.29
N LEU A 462 -7.75 -14.10 -13.20
CA LEU A 462 -8.24 -13.45 -11.98
C LEU A 462 -9.77 -13.55 -11.92
N LYS A 463 -10.28 -14.45 -11.07
CA LYS A 463 -11.72 -14.67 -10.94
C LYS A 463 -12.30 -13.84 -9.80
N THR A 464 -13.40 -13.16 -10.07
CA THR A 464 -14.24 -12.55 -9.05
C THR A 464 -14.84 -13.65 -8.18
N VAL A 465 -14.68 -13.56 -6.87
CA VAL A 465 -15.22 -14.52 -5.88
C VAL A 465 -16.47 -14.00 -5.19
N GLY A 466 -16.83 -12.75 -5.39
CA GLY A 466 -18.05 -12.12 -4.89
C GLY A 466 -18.24 -10.74 -5.48
N ILE A 467 -19.48 -10.37 -5.72
CA ILE A 467 -19.90 -9.05 -6.19
C ILE A 467 -20.92 -8.49 -5.21
N THR A 468 -20.89 -7.20 -4.93
CA THR A 468 -21.89 -6.52 -4.12
C THR A 468 -22.30 -5.23 -4.84
N GLU A 469 -23.55 -5.18 -5.29
CA GLU A 469 -24.16 -4.01 -5.93
C GLU A 469 -24.85 -3.13 -4.89
N PRO A 470 -24.99 -1.80 -5.18
CA PRO A 470 -25.75 -0.88 -4.31
C PRO A 470 -27.23 -1.28 -4.21
N ASP A 471 -27.70 -1.48 -2.98
CA ASP A 471 -29.14 -1.71 -2.70
C ASP A 471 -29.85 -0.36 -2.55
N LYS A 472 -30.55 0.07 -3.59
CA LYS A 472 -31.27 1.35 -3.64
C LYS A 472 -32.31 1.50 -2.54
N THR A 473 -32.83 0.40 -2.00
CA THR A 473 -33.84 0.45 -0.91
C THR A 473 -33.24 0.82 0.43
N LYS A 474 -31.93 0.72 0.59
CA LYS A 474 -31.17 1.02 1.81
C LYS A 474 -30.35 2.31 1.74
N THR A 475 -30.18 2.88 0.55
CA THR A 475 -29.32 4.06 0.33
C THR A 475 -29.72 5.22 1.23
N ASP A 476 -31.00 5.58 1.28
CA ASP A 476 -31.49 6.69 2.10
C ASP A 476 -31.22 6.52 3.60
N ALA A 477 -31.31 5.27 4.10
CA ALA A 477 -31.02 4.96 5.50
C ALA A 477 -29.53 5.12 5.81
N TYR A 478 -28.64 4.66 4.91
CA TYR A 478 -27.20 4.83 5.04
C TYR A 478 -26.78 6.29 4.88
N ASP A 479 -27.35 7.05 3.94
CA ASP A 479 -27.06 8.47 3.75
C ASP A 479 -27.47 9.30 4.99
N SER A 480 -28.64 8.98 5.58
CA SER A 480 -29.08 9.61 6.82
C SER A 480 -28.15 9.29 8.00
N ALA A 481 -27.68 8.04 8.09
CA ALA A 481 -26.73 7.61 9.12
C ALA A 481 -25.36 8.28 8.92
N TYR A 482 -24.87 8.37 7.69
CA TYR A 482 -23.62 9.06 7.35
C TYR A 482 -23.70 10.55 7.70
N SER A 483 -24.80 11.22 7.36
CA SER A 483 -24.98 12.64 7.69
C SER A 483 -24.92 12.90 9.21
N ARG A 484 -25.53 12.03 10.03
CA ARG A 484 -25.39 12.11 11.51
C ARG A 484 -23.96 11.89 11.95
N TRP A 485 -23.28 10.86 11.40
CA TRP A 485 -21.89 10.55 11.70
C TRP A 485 -20.97 11.73 11.36
N GLU A 486 -21.15 12.36 10.18
CA GLU A 486 -20.35 13.50 9.73
C GLU A 486 -20.59 14.74 10.61
N GLN A 487 -21.84 14.99 11.05
CA GLN A 487 -22.14 16.07 12.01
C GLN A 487 -21.39 15.86 13.33
N ILE A 488 -21.32 14.61 13.84
CA ILE A 488 -20.57 14.29 15.06
C ILE A 488 -19.06 14.53 14.80
N LEU A 489 -18.53 14.09 13.66
CA LEU A 489 -17.12 14.31 13.30
C LEU A 489 -16.79 15.80 13.23
N ASN A 490 -17.64 16.61 12.64
CA ASN A 490 -17.43 18.06 12.50
C ASN A 490 -17.58 18.83 13.82
N SER A 491 -18.15 18.22 14.87
CA SER A 491 -18.23 18.80 16.22
C SER A 491 -17.00 18.53 17.07
N ILE A 492 -16.03 17.78 16.59
CA ILE A 492 -14.79 17.40 17.24
C ILE A 492 -13.63 18.25 16.68
#